data_b61bb95082ff94a4bd6c76e2dd72730b
#
_entry.id   b61bb95082ff94a4bd6c76e2dd72730b
#
_cell.length_a   1.000
_cell.length_b   1.000
_cell.length_c   1.000
_cell.angle_alpha   90.00
_cell.angle_beta   90.00
_cell.angle_gamma   90.00
#
_symmetry.space_group_name_H-M   'P 1'
#
loop_
_entity.id
_entity.type
_entity.pdbx_description
1 polymer ?
#
loop_
_entity_poly.entity_id
_entity_poly.type
_entity_poly.pdbx_seq_one_letter_code
_entity_poly.pdbx_strand_id
1 'polypeptide(L)'
;LVASRLATCVKPTYRSSGSWGGPGCGKGTQCAKIVAKYNFSHFSTGDLLRDEVASGSDKGKELQDMMRQGILVPNETVLKLLEAAMVKALNGTVGYLIDGYPREPAQGPEFEKFIAPVDIILYFECSNETLVARIMKRAAESSTVRADDNEETLKTRIATFRENTEKILVQYPTQLRRINAERAPEEIFADVEKSIDELLAAKKK
;
A
#
# COMPACT_ATOMS: atom_id res chain seq x y z
N LEU A 1 1.29 6.59 24.35
CA LEU A 1 0.14 7.44 24.78
C LEU A 1 -0.69 7.94 23.60
N VAL A 2 -0.09 8.10 22.39
CA VAL A 2 -0.82 8.50 21.17
C VAL A 2 -1.53 7.29 20.54
N ALA A 3 -0.94 6.10 20.59
CA ALA A 3 -1.57 4.87 20.08
C ALA A 3 -2.89 4.54 20.81
N SER A 4 -2.97 4.79 22.12
CA SER A 4 -4.22 4.59 22.89
C SER A 4 -5.33 5.59 22.51
N ARG A 5 -4.98 6.78 22.03
CA ARG A 5 -5.95 7.76 21.53
C ARG A 5 -6.45 7.42 20.12
N LEU A 6 -5.63 6.81 19.27
CA LEU A 6 -6.07 6.31 17.96
C LEU A 6 -7.01 5.11 18.15
N ALA A 7 -6.70 4.18 19.02
CA ALA A 7 -7.59 3.05 19.35
C ALA A 7 -8.92 3.49 19.99
N THR A 8 -8.92 4.61 20.73
CA THR A 8 -10.14 5.19 21.35
C THR A 8 -10.85 6.23 20.47
N CYS A 9 -10.16 6.83 19.48
CA CYS A 9 -10.76 7.78 18.53
C CYS A 9 -11.14 7.15 17.17
N VAL A 10 -10.77 5.91 16.92
CA VAL A 10 -11.32 5.17 15.78
C VAL A 10 -12.78 4.87 16.15
N LYS A 11 -13.67 5.78 15.81
CA LYS A 11 -15.10 5.48 15.78
C LYS A 11 -15.26 4.20 14.98
N PRO A 12 -16.18 3.29 15.32
CA PRO A 12 -16.39 2.02 14.60
C PRO A 12 -16.75 2.17 13.12
N THR A 13 -16.67 3.37 12.58
CA THR A 13 -16.91 3.73 11.17
C THR A 13 -15.66 3.88 10.33
N TYR A 14 -14.44 3.88 10.90
CA TYR A 14 -13.22 3.99 10.11
C TYR A 14 -12.84 2.64 9.50
N ARG A 15 -12.64 2.66 8.19
CA ARG A 15 -12.38 1.48 7.36
C ARG A 15 -10.94 1.53 6.88
N SER A 16 -10.17 0.49 7.12
CA SER A 16 -8.85 0.34 6.53
C SER A 16 -8.92 -0.68 5.39
N SER A 17 -8.51 -0.27 4.21
CA SER A 17 -8.33 -1.16 3.07
C SER A 17 -6.87 -1.10 2.62
N GLY A 18 -6.28 -2.26 2.35
CA GLY A 18 -4.94 -2.36 1.78
C GLY A 18 -5.01 -2.67 0.30
N SER A 19 -4.21 -1.99 -0.53
CA SER A 19 -3.93 -2.42 -1.89
C SER A 19 -2.53 -3.02 -1.95
N TRP A 20 -2.44 -4.26 -2.39
CA TRP A 20 -1.21 -5.01 -2.37
C TRP A 20 -0.93 -5.72 -3.70
N GLY A 21 0.35 -5.84 -4.05
CA GLY A 21 0.77 -6.43 -5.30
C GLY A 21 2.21 -6.03 -5.63
N GLY A 22 2.84 -6.73 -6.56
CA GLY A 22 4.20 -6.46 -7.00
C GLY A 22 4.43 -5.03 -7.47
N PRO A 23 5.68 -4.56 -7.49
CA PRO A 23 6.01 -3.29 -8.09
C PRO A 23 5.55 -3.29 -9.56
N GLY A 24 4.87 -2.25 -10.03
CA GLY A 24 4.37 -2.18 -11.42
C GLY A 24 3.01 -2.84 -11.70
N CYS A 25 2.35 -3.52 -10.75
CA CYS A 25 1.06 -4.19 -10.99
C CYS A 25 -0.14 -3.25 -11.20
N GLY A 26 0.03 -1.93 -11.17
CA GLY A 26 -1.05 -0.96 -11.42
C GLY A 26 -1.80 -0.48 -10.18
N LYS A 27 -1.31 -0.75 -8.96
CA LYS A 27 -1.93 -0.29 -7.70
C LYS A 27 -2.29 1.19 -7.72
N GLY A 28 -1.35 2.06 -8.08
CA GLY A 28 -1.55 3.51 -8.07
C GLY A 28 -2.75 3.95 -8.92
N THR A 29 -2.93 3.34 -10.10
CA THR A 29 -4.07 3.60 -10.98
C THR A 29 -5.38 3.21 -10.32
N GLN A 30 -5.42 2.03 -9.69
CA GLN A 30 -6.62 1.56 -8.99
C GLN A 30 -6.89 2.38 -7.72
N CYS A 31 -5.86 2.75 -6.96
CA CYS A 31 -5.98 3.63 -5.81
C CYS A 31 -6.59 4.98 -6.18
N ALA A 32 -6.15 5.60 -7.27
CA ALA A 32 -6.72 6.86 -7.76
C ALA A 32 -8.23 6.73 -8.07
N LYS A 33 -8.64 5.63 -8.72
CA LYS A 33 -10.04 5.33 -9.01
C LYS A 33 -10.86 5.10 -7.72
N ILE A 34 -10.31 4.36 -6.74
CA ILE A 34 -10.95 4.14 -5.43
C ILE A 34 -11.17 5.47 -4.71
N VAL A 35 -10.16 6.32 -4.65
CA VAL A 35 -10.27 7.65 -4.03
C VAL A 35 -11.36 8.47 -4.69
N ALA A 36 -11.38 8.53 -6.03
CA ALA A 36 -12.36 9.30 -6.78
C ALA A 36 -13.81 8.82 -6.54
N LYS A 37 -14.02 7.50 -6.40
CA LYS A 37 -15.37 6.95 -6.20
C LYS A 37 -15.82 6.93 -4.74
N TYR A 38 -14.92 6.56 -3.81
CA TYR A 38 -15.30 6.25 -2.42
C TYR A 38 -14.85 7.32 -1.41
N ASN A 39 -14.09 8.34 -1.86
CA ASN A 39 -13.56 9.41 -1.01
C ASN A 39 -12.72 8.89 0.17
N PHE A 40 -11.92 7.83 -0.06
CA PHE A 40 -10.96 7.33 0.92
C PHE A 40 -9.71 8.20 0.95
N SER A 41 -9.10 8.34 2.12
CA SER A 41 -7.76 8.93 2.24
C SER A 41 -6.72 7.88 1.87
N HIS A 42 -5.93 8.16 0.82
CA HIS A 42 -4.92 7.26 0.28
C HIS A 42 -3.53 7.58 0.84
N PHE A 43 -2.84 6.56 1.32
CA PHE A 43 -1.47 6.63 1.80
C PHE A 43 -0.61 5.56 1.13
N SER A 44 0.31 6.01 0.28
CA SER A 44 1.36 5.16 -0.29
C SER A 44 2.58 5.20 0.63
N THR A 45 2.96 4.05 1.20
CA THR A 45 4.18 3.97 2.04
C THR A 45 5.43 4.37 1.28
N GLY A 46 5.48 4.08 -0.03
CA GLY A 46 6.57 4.53 -0.88
C GLY A 46 6.63 6.04 -1.04
N ASP A 47 5.47 6.72 -1.14
CA ASP A 47 5.44 8.17 -1.26
C ASP A 47 5.77 8.82 0.08
N LEU A 48 5.23 8.34 1.20
CA LEU A 48 5.60 8.83 2.54
C LEU A 48 7.11 8.74 2.81
N LEU A 49 7.75 7.65 2.39
CA LEU A 49 9.20 7.51 2.50
C LEU A 49 9.95 8.48 1.57
N ARG A 50 9.47 8.71 0.36
CA ARG A 50 10.07 9.69 -0.57
C ARG A 50 9.93 11.12 -0.06
N ASP A 51 8.81 11.45 0.56
CA ASP A 51 8.58 12.77 1.17
C ASP A 51 9.54 12.99 2.35
N GLU A 52 9.77 11.95 3.18
CA GLU A 52 10.76 12.01 4.26
C GLU A 52 12.19 12.20 3.71
N VAL A 53 12.55 11.49 2.63
CA VAL A 53 13.84 11.70 1.94
C VAL A 53 13.96 13.14 1.42
N ALA A 54 12.89 13.64 0.80
CA ALA A 54 12.86 15.00 0.25
C ALA A 54 12.94 16.09 1.33
N SER A 55 12.59 15.78 2.58
CA SER A 55 12.72 16.73 3.71
C SER A 55 14.16 17.11 4.03
N GLY A 56 15.14 16.32 3.57
CA GLY A 56 16.57 16.52 3.82
C GLY A 56 17.02 16.21 5.24
N SER A 57 16.17 15.60 6.07
CA SER A 57 16.51 15.16 7.41
C SER A 57 17.64 14.11 7.40
N ASP A 58 18.35 13.95 8.51
CA ASP A 58 19.39 12.91 8.60
C ASP A 58 18.77 11.50 8.43
N LYS A 59 17.57 11.30 8.94
CA LYS A 59 16.78 10.08 8.70
C LYS A 59 16.43 9.92 7.22
N GLY A 60 16.06 10.99 6.54
CA GLY A 60 15.79 10.97 5.10
C GLY A 60 16.99 10.51 4.27
N LYS A 61 18.21 10.90 4.65
CA LYS A 61 19.43 10.44 3.97
C LYS A 61 19.66 8.93 4.14
N GLU A 62 19.47 8.42 5.37
CA GLU A 62 19.55 6.97 5.65
C GLU A 62 18.53 6.18 4.84
N LEU A 63 17.28 6.66 4.80
CA LEU A 63 16.19 6.03 4.02
C LEU A 63 16.48 6.04 2.52
N GLN A 64 17.10 7.11 2.00
CA GLN A 64 17.47 7.21 0.59
C GLN A 64 18.39 6.08 0.15
N ASP A 65 19.40 5.76 0.94
CA ASP A 65 20.36 4.71 0.62
C ASP A 65 19.69 3.31 0.64
N MET A 66 18.84 3.03 1.63
CA MET A 66 18.08 1.80 1.69
C MET A 66 17.15 1.64 0.48
N MET A 67 16.43 2.71 0.13
CA MET A 67 15.49 2.70 -1.01
C MET A 67 16.22 2.49 -2.34
N ARG A 68 17.39 3.11 -2.54
CA ARG A 68 18.22 2.92 -3.75
C ARG A 68 18.67 1.48 -3.92
N GLN A 69 18.92 0.76 -2.83
CA GLN A 69 19.33 -0.64 -2.81
C GLN A 69 18.12 -1.60 -2.88
N GLY A 70 16.90 -1.10 -2.81
CA GLY A 70 15.68 -1.93 -2.76
C GLY A 70 15.49 -2.67 -1.43
N ILE A 71 16.23 -2.27 -0.39
CA ILE A 71 16.14 -2.84 0.95
C ILE A 71 14.88 -2.30 1.64
N LEU A 72 14.21 -3.15 2.42
CA LEU A 72 13.04 -2.74 3.19
C LEU A 72 13.44 -1.81 4.35
N VAL A 73 12.72 -0.72 4.47
CA VAL A 73 12.86 0.22 5.59
C VAL A 73 12.30 -0.41 6.86
N PRO A 74 12.93 -0.20 8.04
CA PRO A 74 12.45 -0.74 9.31
C PRO A 74 10.97 -0.42 9.56
N ASN A 75 10.19 -1.43 9.98
CA ASN A 75 8.74 -1.30 10.12
C ASN A 75 8.31 -0.19 11.07
N GLU A 76 9.03 0.03 12.16
CA GLU A 76 8.76 1.12 13.11
C GLU A 76 8.74 2.49 12.42
N THR A 77 9.65 2.72 11.47
CA THR A 77 9.70 3.97 10.69
C THR A 77 8.48 4.10 9.79
N VAL A 78 8.12 3.03 9.09
CA VAL A 78 6.94 3.01 8.21
C VAL A 78 5.67 3.25 9.01
N LEU A 79 5.50 2.57 10.15
CA LEU A 79 4.34 2.74 11.02
C LEU A 79 4.21 4.16 11.55
N LYS A 80 5.31 4.80 11.99
CA LYS A 80 5.30 6.20 12.46
C LYS A 80 4.85 7.17 11.37
N LEU A 81 5.33 6.98 10.14
CA LEU A 81 4.93 7.82 9.02
C LEU A 81 3.45 7.62 8.64
N LEU A 82 2.98 6.36 8.61
CA LEU A 82 1.57 6.04 8.39
C LEU A 82 0.68 6.63 9.48
N GLU A 83 1.01 6.41 10.75
CA GLU A 83 0.26 6.95 11.88
C GLU A 83 0.13 8.47 11.79
N ALA A 84 1.24 9.17 11.57
CA ALA A 84 1.25 10.62 11.44
C ALA A 84 0.37 11.12 10.29
N ALA A 85 0.41 10.43 9.13
CA ALA A 85 -0.40 10.78 7.97
C ALA A 85 -1.90 10.49 8.20
N MET A 86 -2.23 9.35 8.80
CA MET A 86 -3.61 8.96 9.12
C MET A 86 -4.24 9.90 10.15
N VAL A 87 -3.48 10.32 11.18
CA VAL A 87 -3.94 11.31 12.18
C VAL A 87 -4.29 12.64 11.53
N LYS A 88 -3.48 13.12 10.59
CA LYS A 88 -3.77 14.37 9.87
C LYS A 88 -5.06 14.31 9.07
N ALA A 89 -5.43 13.13 8.57
CA ALA A 89 -6.61 12.92 7.74
C ALA A 89 -7.88 12.55 8.54
N LEU A 90 -7.84 12.44 9.87
CA LEU A 90 -8.95 11.99 10.71
C LEU A 90 -10.27 12.74 10.49
N ASN A 91 -10.21 14.04 10.23
CA ASN A 91 -11.39 14.90 10.19
C ASN A 91 -12.05 15.03 8.81
N GLY A 92 -11.66 14.24 7.82
CA GLY A 92 -12.20 14.40 6.45
C GLY A 92 -12.34 13.11 5.67
N THR A 93 -12.00 11.96 6.28
CA THR A 93 -12.02 10.69 5.59
C THR A 93 -13.22 9.82 5.94
N VAL A 94 -13.70 9.07 4.96
CA VAL A 94 -14.70 8.00 5.17
C VAL A 94 -14.04 6.62 5.32
N GLY A 95 -12.74 6.53 5.05
CA GLY A 95 -11.94 5.31 5.17
C GLY A 95 -10.50 5.55 4.72
N TYR A 96 -9.63 4.60 5.02
CA TYR A 96 -8.22 4.64 4.68
C TYR A 96 -7.88 3.61 3.62
N LEU A 97 -7.07 3.99 2.64
CA LEU A 97 -6.51 3.13 1.61
C LEU A 97 -4.98 3.16 1.75
N ILE A 98 -4.40 2.04 2.19
CA ILE A 98 -2.95 1.92 2.38
C ILE A 98 -2.36 1.19 1.16
N ASP A 99 -1.40 1.80 0.48
CA ASP A 99 -0.72 1.22 -0.68
C ASP A 99 0.73 0.86 -0.37
N GLY A 100 1.12 -0.33 -0.81
CA GLY A 100 2.49 -0.84 -0.68
C GLY A 100 2.86 -1.30 0.73
N TYR A 101 1.88 -1.71 1.53
CA TYR A 101 2.02 -2.25 2.88
C TYR A 101 0.94 -3.33 3.13
N PRO A 102 1.24 -4.44 3.84
CA PRO A 102 2.54 -4.84 4.38
C PRO A 102 3.51 -5.35 3.29
N ARG A 103 4.82 -5.42 3.58
CA ARG A 103 5.85 -6.00 2.71
C ARG A 103 6.57 -7.19 3.35
N GLU A 104 6.36 -7.41 4.65
CA GLU A 104 6.88 -8.52 5.44
C GLU A 104 5.77 -9.10 6.31
N PRO A 105 5.85 -10.41 6.65
CA PRO A 105 4.80 -11.08 7.41
C PRO A 105 4.47 -10.47 8.77
N ALA A 106 5.46 -9.90 9.46
CA ALA A 106 5.27 -9.29 10.78
C ALA A 106 4.54 -7.93 10.71
N GLN A 107 4.61 -7.24 9.59
CA GLN A 107 4.12 -5.87 9.46
C GLN A 107 2.59 -5.76 9.58
N GLY A 108 1.86 -6.71 9.02
CA GLY A 108 0.40 -6.71 9.09
C GLY A 108 -0.13 -6.79 10.53
N PRO A 109 0.25 -7.83 11.33
CA PRO A 109 -0.12 -7.92 12.73
C PRO A 109 0.30 -6.71 13.57
N GLU A 110 1.47 -6.12 13.31
CA GLU A 110 1.91 -4.91 14.00
C GLU A 110 1.04 -3.70 13.65
N PHE A 111 0.67 -3.54 12.38
CA PHE A 111 -0.26 -2.48 11.98
C PHE A 111 -1.61 -2.63 12.69
N GLU A 112 -2.18 -3.82 12.72
CA GLU A 112 -3.45 -4.07 13.40
C GLU A 112 -3.38 -3.85 14.91
N LYS A 113 -2.24 -4.19 15.52
CA LYS A 113 -2.00 -3.99 16.94
C LYS A 113 -1.90 -2.50 17.33
N PHE A 114 -1.24 -1.69 16.50
CA PHE A 114 -0.87 -0.31 16.87
C PHE A 114 -1.74 0.76 16.21
N ILE A 115 -2.35 0.47 15.06
CA ILE A 115 -3.09 1.46 14.28
C ILE A 115 -4.57 1.06 14.16
N ALA A 116 -4.93 0.07 13.35
CA ALA A 116 -6.32 -0.31 13.11
C ALA A 116 -6.46 -1.70 12.48
N PRO A 117 -7.58 -2.41 12.70
CA PRO A 117 -7.89 -3.64 12.00
C PRO A 117 -7.97 -3.43 10.48
N VAL A 118 -7.59 -4.46 9.72
CA VAL A 118 -7.67 -4.48 8.26
C VAL A 118 -9.01 -5.10 7.83
N ASP A 119 -9.80 -4.35 7.10
CA ASP A 119 -11.13 -4.80 6.64
C ASP A 119 -11.07 -5.61 5.35
N ILE A 120 -10.19 -5.22 4.42
CA ILE A 120 -10.03 -5.86 3.12
C ILE A 120 -8.60 -5.69 2.60
N ILE A 121 -8.09 -6.71 1.93
CA ILE A 121 -6.84 -6.68 1.18
C ILE A 121 -7.15 -6.97 -0.28
N LEU A 122 -6.90 -5.99 -1.14
CA LEU A 122 -7.00 -6.12 -2.58
C LEU A 122 -5.62 -6.53 -3.12
N TYR A 123 -5.47 -7.78 -3.49
CA TYR A 123 -4.22 -8.32 -4.02
C TYR A 123 -4.25 -8.38 -5.55
N PHE A 124 -3.41 -7.56 -6.18
CA PHE A 124 -3.29 -7.48 -7.63
C PHE A 124 -2.26 -8.48 -8.13
N GLU A 125 -2.72 -9.53 -8.78
CA GLU A 125 -1.90 -10.60 -9.35
C GLU A 125 -1.48 -10.26 -10.77
N CYS A 126 -0.17 -10.31 -11.05
CA CYS A 126 0.34 -10.30 -12.40
C CYS A 126 1.69 -11.04 -12.50
N SER A 127 2.03 -11.44 -13.72
CA SER A 127 3.30 -12.11 -14.04
C SER A 127 4.49 -11.17 -13.85
N ASN A 128 5.67 -11.74 -13.70
CA ASN A 128 6.88 -10.92 -13.59
C ASN A 128 7.16 -10.13 -14.85
N GLU A 129 6.92 -10.74 -15.98
CA GLU A 129 7.11 -10.16 -17.30
C GLU A 129 6.29 -8.87 -17.40
N THR A 130 5.03 -8.93 -16.98
CA THR A 130 4.14 -7.76 -16.92
C THR A 130 4.63 -6.71 -15.91
N LEU A 131 5.09 -7.13 -14.71
CA LEU A 131 5.63 -6.21 -13.72
C LEU A 131 6.84 -5.44 -14.27
N VAL A 132 7.82 -6.16 -14.84
CA VAL A 132 9.03 -5.56 -15.42
C VAL A 132 8.66 -4.61 -16.55
N ALA A 133 7.85 -5.07 -17.51
CA ALA A 133 7.45 -4.27 -18.67
C ALA A 133 6.77 -2.95 -18.25
N ARG A 134 5.87 -3.00 -17.28
CA ARG A 134 5.15 -1.81 -16.78
C ARG A 134 6.06 -0.84 -16.03
N ILE A 135 7.06 -1.33 -15.28
CA ILE A 135 8.01 -0.46 -14.59
C ILE A 135 8.94 0.22 -15.59
N MET A 136 9.47 -0.52 -16.56
CA MET A 136 10.32 0.04 -17.59
C MET A 136 9.58 1.10 -18.42
N LYS A 137 8.32 0.84 -18.78
CA LYS A 137 7.46 1.83 -19.43
C LYS A 137 7.28 3.07 -18.56
N ARG A 138 6.96 2.91 -17.27
CA ARG A 138 6.81 4.05 -16.35
C ARG A 138 8.10 4.87 -16.25
N ALA A 139 9.26 4.22 -16.15
CA ALA A 139 10.55 4.90 -16.08
C ALA A 139 10.85 5.70 -17.35
N ALA A 140 10.44 5.19 -18.51
CA ALA A 140 10.61 5.88 -19.79
C ALA A 140 9.64 7.07 -20.00
N GLU A 141 8.42 6.98 -19.47
CA GLU A 141 7.36 7.97 -19.67
C GLU A 141 7.30 9.05 -18.55
N SER A 142 7.93 8.78 -17.40
CA SER A 142 7.88 9.70 -16.25
C SER A 142 8.89 10.83 -16.39
N SER A 143 8.43 12.07 -16.22
CA SER A 143 9.30 13.24 -16.08
C SER A 143 10.15 13.21 -14.81
N THR A 144 9.76 12.41 -13.82
CA THR A 144 10.48 12.21 -12.55
C THR A 144 10.82 10.73 -12.40
N VAL A 145 12.05 10.36 -12.76
CA VAL A 145 12.56 8.99 -12.60
C VAL A 145 12.76 8.72 -11.11
N ARG A 146 12.13 7.65 -10.60
CA ARG A 146 12.35 7.19 -9.23
C ARG A 146 13.74 6.56 -9.12
N ALA A 147 14.46 6.86 -8.06
CA ALA A 147 15.81 6.33 -7.83
C ALA A 147 15.84 4.79 -7.71
N ASP A 148 14.70 4.18 -7.39
CA ASP A 148 14.50 2.74 -7.24
C ASP A 148 13.89 2.06 -8.50
N ASP A 149 13.73 2.77 -9.62
CA ASP A 149 13.25 2.23 -10.90
C ASP A 149 14.43 1.89 -11.85
N ASN A 150 15.43 1.19 -11.35
CA ASN A 150 16.52 0.61 -12.12
C ASN A 150 16.45 -0.92 -12.08
N GLU A 151 17.09 -1.59 -13.05
CA GLU A 151 16.97 -3.04 -13.25
C GLU A 151 17.45 -3.86 -12.03
N GLU A 152 18.56 -3.46 -11.41
CA GLU A 152 19.13 -4.18 -10.27
C GLU A 152 18.23 -4.08 -9.04
N THR A 153 17.81 -2.87 -8.69
CA THR A 153 16.87 -2.61 -7.59
C THR A 153 15.53 -3.31 -7.84
N LEU A 154 15.08 -3.34 -9.10
CA LEU A 154 13.84 -4.01 -9.48
C LEU A 154 13.90 -5.52 -9.23
N LYS A 155 15.01 -6.19 -9.58
CA LYS A 155 15.21 -7.62 -9.30
C LYS A 155 15.12 -7.90 -7.80
N THR A 156 15.78 -7.10 -6.98
CA THR A 156 15.73 -7.21 -5.51
C THR A 156 14.30 -7.05 -5.01
N ARG A 157 13.57 -6.03 -5.46
CA ARG A 157 12.19 -5.75 -5.05
C ARG A 157 11.21 -6.87 -5.44
N ILE A 158 11.35 -7.45 -6.63
CA ILE A 158 10.52 -8.57 -7.07
C ILE A 158 10.84 -9.82 -6.23
N ALA A 159 12.12 -10.09 -5.96
CA ALA A 159 12.53 -11.24 -5.14
C ALA A 159 11.95 -11.12 -3.71
N THR A 160 12.13 -10.00 -3.05
CA THR A 160 11.58 -9.72 -1.71
C THR A 160 10.05 -9.82 -1.69
N PHE A 161 9.40 -9.27 -2.71
CA PHE A 161 7.95 -9.37 -2.83
C PHE A 161 7.48 -10.83 -2.92
N ARG A 162 8.13 -11.64 -3.75
CA ARG A 162 7.78 -13.05 -3.92
C ARG A 162 7.99 -13.87 -2.65
N GLU A 163 9.11 -13.66 -1.99
CA GLU A 163 9.44 -14.37 -0.76
C GLU A 163 8.39 -14.15 0.34
N ASN A 164 7.87 -12.94 0.45
CA ASN A 164 6.98 -12.55 1.52
C ASN A 164 5.48 -12.71 1.17
N THR A 165 5.13 -12.73 -0.13
CA THR A 165 3.74 -12.68 -0.59
C THR A 165 2.85 -13.73 0.07
N GLU A 166 3.14 -15.01 -0.12
CA GLU A 166 2.26 -16.06 0.40
C GLU A 166 2.23 -16.07 1.93
N LYS A 167 3.36 -15.76 2.58
CA LYS A 167 3.46 -15.69 4.06
C LYS A 167 2.55 -14.59 4.64
N ILE A 168 2.31 -13.51 3.87
CA ILE A 168 1.40 -12.43 4.25
C ILE A 168 -0.05 -12.81 3.94
N LEU A 169 -0.32 -13.31 2.73
CA LEU A 169 -1.69 -13.61 2.29
C LEU A 169 -2.39 -14.64 3.16
N VAL A 170 -1.68 -15.66 3.63
CA VAL A 170 -2.25 -16.70 4.49
C VAL A 170 -2.72 -16.17 5.86
N GLN A 171 -2.26 -14.99 6.27
CA GLN A 171 -2.69 -14.36 7.53
C GLN A 171 -4.08 -13.71 7.42
N TYR A 172 -4.57 -13.47 6.19
CA TYR A 172 -5.80 -12.72 5.93
C TYR A 172 -6.80 -13.50 5.07
N PRO A 173 -7.17 -14.73 5.43
CA PRO A 173 -7.96 -15.61 4.55
C PRO A 173 -9.37 -15.06 4.24
N THR A 174 -9.95 -14.29 5.16
CA THR A 174 -11.30 -13.74 5.00
C THR A 174 -11.32 -12.36 4.37
N GLN A 175 -10.29 -11.56 4.59
CA GLN A 175 -10.15 -10.19 4.07
C GLN A 175 -9.59 -10.15 2.64
N LEU A 176 -8.89 -11.21 2.21
CA LEU A 176 -8.19 -11.26 0.93
C LEU A 176 -9.14 -11.32 -0.26
N ARG A 177 -8.91 -10.44 -1.25
CA ARG A 177 -9.52 -10.48 -2.58
C ARG A 177 -8.42 -10.49 -3.64
N ARG A 178 -8.28 -11.62 -4.34
CA ARG A 178 -7.33 -11.77 -5.45
C ARG A 178 -7.93 -11.20 -6.72
N ILE A 179 -7.21 -10.31 -7.39
CA ILE A 179 -7.66 -9.59 -8.58
C ILE A 179 -6.62 -9.78 -9.68
N ASN A 180 -7.02 -10.36 -10.80
CA ASN A 180 -6.16 -10.47 -11.97
C ASN A 180 -5.88 -9.07 -12.55
N ALA A 181 -4.62 -8.63 -12.47
CA ALA A 181 -4.17 -7.31 -12.89
C ALA A 181 -3.56 -7.30 -14.31
N GLU A 182 -3.73 -8.34 -15.11
CA GLU A 182 -3.25 -8.42 -16.50
C GLU A 182 -4.29 -7.98 -17.53
N ARG A 183 -5.37 -7.37 -17.09
CA ARG A 183 -6.47 -6.84 -17.92
C ARG A 183 -6.42 -5.32 -18.08
N ALA A 184 -7.37 -4.76 -18.79
CA ALA A 184 -7.54 -3.31 -18.90
C ALA A 184 -7.84 -2.68 -17.52
N PRO A 185 -7.36 -1.46 -17.24
CA PRO A 185 -7.56 -0.81 -15.93
C PRO A 185 -9.03 -0.70 -15.50
N GLU A 186 -9.95 -0.55 -16.44
CA GLU A 186 -11.40 -0.45 -16.22
C GLU A 186 -12.00 -1.79 -15.77
N GLU A 187 -11.59 -2.89 -16.41
CA GLU A 187 -12.03 -4.24 -16.05
C GLU A 187 -11.53 -4.64 -14.66
N ILE A 188 -10.26 -4.29 -14.36
CA ILE A 188 -9.69 -4.49 -13.02
C ILE A 188 -10.49 -3.69 -11.99
N PHE A 189 -10.84 -2.44 -12.32
CA PHE A 189 -11.59 -1.59 -11.42
C PHE A 189 -12.99 -2.12 -11.12
N ALA A 190 -13.66 -2.76 -12.07
CA ALA A 190 -14.95 -3.40 -11.83
C ALA A 190 -14.89 -4.48 -10.72
N ASP A 191 -13.83 -5.30 -10.69
CA ASP A 191 -13.62 -6.28 -9.62
C ASP A 191 -13.28 -5.61 -8.28
N VAL A 192 -12.52 -4.51 -8.32
CA VAL A 192 -12.23 -3.69 -7.13
C VAL A 192 -13.51 -3.10 -6.55
N GLU A 193 -14.36 -2.50 -7.40
CA GLU A 193 -15.65 -1.93 -7.01
C GLU A 193 -16.53 -2.99 -6.36
N LYS A 194 -16.70 -4.14 -7.01
CA LYS A 194 -17.49 -5.25 -6.46
C LYS A 194 -17.00 -5.62 -5.04
N SER A 195 -15.70 -5.77 -4.86
CA SER A 195 -15.11 -6.15 -3.57
C SER A 195 -15.34 -5.10 -2.48
N ILE A 196 -15.23 -3.81 -2.83
CA ILE A 196 -15.45 -2.71 -1.88
C ILE A 196 -16.94 -2.56 -1.58
N ASP A 197 -17.81 -2.64 -2.57
CA ASP A 197 -19.26 -2.51 -2.39
C ASP A 197 -19.83 -3.65 -1.52
N GLU A 198 -19.36 -4.89 -1.69
CA GLU A 198 -19.68 -6.02 -0.81
C GLU A 198 -19.25 -5.75 0.64
N LEU A 199 -18.04 -5.24 0.85
CA LEU A 199 -17.56 -4.85 2.18
C LEU A 199 -18.44 -3.76 2.80
N LEU A 200 -18.78 -2.72 2.03
CA LEU A 200 -19.58 -1.61 2.50
C LEU A 200 -21.02 -2.06 2.84
N ALA A 201 -21.59 -2.96 2.05
CA ALA A 201 -22.91 -3.53 2.31
C ALA A 201 -22.93 -4.40 3.57
N ALA A 202 -21.89 -5.22 3.79
CA ALA A 202 -21.78 -6.07 4.99
C ALA A 202 -21.68 -5.25 6.30
N LYS A 203 -21.07 -4.06 6.25
CA LYS A 203 -20.91 -3.18 7.41
C LYS A 203 -22.10 -2.25 7.70
N LYS A 204 -23.10 -2.22 6.84
CA LYS A 204 -24.35 -1.47 7.08
C LYS A 204 -25.40 -2.28 7.86
N LYS A 205 -25.18 -3.59 7.97
CA LYS A 205 -26.00 -4.51 8.76
C LYS A 205 -25.53 -4.59 10.20
#